data_6fc1fc88641777b01d27bcab846f423e
#
_entry.id   6fc1fc88641777b01d27bcab846f423e
#
_cell.length_a   1.000
_cell.length_b   1.000
_cell.length_c   1.000
_cell.angle_alpha   90.00
_cell.angle_beta   90.00
_cell.angle_gamma   90.00
#
_symmetry.space_group_name_H-M   'P 1'
#
loop_
_entity.id
_entity.type
_entity.pdbx_description
1 polymer ?
#
loop_
_entity_poly.entity_id
_entity_poly.type
_entity_poly.pdbx_seq_one_letter_code
_entity_poly.pdbx_strand_id
1 'polypeptide(L)'
;MAIIAIIPEWCKSGRAVPPQPPQTTREFLVVERGVLDYAGAHLSAHLKIIMNPQDNPMGTDGFEFVEYTAPDPEALRALFEKMGFRAVARHRSKNVTLHRQGDINFLINAEPNSFAQQFARDHGGSICAMGFRVRDAALAFKRALELGAEPGPTTAGPMELNIPSIKGIGGSLIYLVDRYGASSIYDIDFRPTDAAADDTSPGLQLIDHLTHNVARGQMDLWSGFYERLFNFREIRYFDIEGKKTGLFSRAMTSPCGKIRIPINESRDDKSQIEEYLREYRGEGIQHIALSSADIYRTVDRLRANGLAFQDTPDTYYDGVDARVTGHQESLAELSRRRILIDGSAQDGILLQIFTTNVIGPIFFEIIQRRGNEGFGEGNFQALFESIELDQIRRGVV
;
A
#
# COMPACT_ATOMS: atom_id res chain seq x y z
N MET A 1 -26.46 26.40 -35.97
CA MET A 1 -27.29 25.17 -35.84
C MET A 1 -27.35 24.82 -34.38
N ALA A 2 -28.48 25.07 -33.74
CA ALA A 2 -28.65 24.93 -32.30
C ALA A 2 -29.03 23.49 -31.97
N ILE A 3 -28.34 22.87 -31.02
CA ILE A 3 -28.72 21.57 -30.45
C ILE A 3 -29.49 21.85 -29.16
N ILE A 4 -30.77 21.51 -29.18
CA ILE A 4 -31.72 21.63 -28.09
C ILE A 4 -31.48 20.49 -27.12
N ALA A 5 -31.13 20.79 -25.87
CA ALA A 5 -31.09 19.82 -24.78
C ALA A 5 -32.51 19.57 -24.29
N ILE A 6 -32.96 18.33 -24.35
CA ILE A 6 -34.26 17.89 -23.81
C ILE A 6 -34.09 17.62 -22.30
N ILE A 7 -34.70 18.45 -21.49
CA ILE A 7 -34.80 18.26 -20.01
C ILE A 7 -36.07 17.44 -19.77
N PRO A 8 -36.00 16.33 -19.00
CA PRO A 8 -37.20 15.56 -18.67
C PRO A 8 -38.14 16.32 -17.74
N GLU A 9 -39.45 16.23 -18.03
CA GLU A 9 -40.54 17.05 -17.44
C GLU A 9 -40.85 16.84 -15.94
N TRP A 10 -40.22 15.91 -15.25
CA TRP A 10 -40.52 15.67 -13.83
C TRP A 10 -39.73 16.55 -12.83
N CYS A 11 -38.94 17.46 -13.31
CA CYS A 11 -38.22 18.45 -12.47
C CYS A 11 -39.07 19.71 -12.14
N LYS A 12 -40.32 19.79 -12.52
CA LYS A 12 -41.19 20.98 -12.33
C LYS A 12 -42.30 20.90 -11.31
N SER A 13 -42.40 19.80 -10.54
CA SER A 13 -43.41 19.74 -9.46
C SER A 13 -42.71 19.60 -8.11
N GLY A 14 -42.64 20.70 -7.37
CA GLY A 14 -42.18 20.74 -6.00
C GLY A 14 -43.16 20.03 -5.03
N ARG A 15 -43.08 18.72 -4.95
CA ARG A 15 -43.69 17.96 -3.85
C ARG A 15 -42.59 17.27 -3.07
N ALA A 16 -42.51 17.65 -1.79
CA ALA A 16 -41.66 17.02 -0.82
C ALA A 16 -41.99 15.53 -0.70
N VAL A 17 -40.97 14.68 -0.85
CA VAL A 17 -41.03 13.26 -0.55
C VAL A 17 -40.96 13.12 0.97
N PRO A 18 -41.85 12.39 1.64
CA PRO A 18 -41.76 12.14 3.08
C PRO A 18 -40.49 11.30 3.39
N PRO A 19 -39.81 11.55 4.52
CA PRO A 19 -38.63 10.79 4.89
C PRO A 19 -38.98 9.33 5.16
N GLN A 20 -38.21 8.42 4.56
CA GLN A 20 -38.30 6.99 4.89
C GLN A 20 -37.76 6.79 6.32
N PRO A 21 -38.38 5.88 7.11
CA PRO A 21 -37.89 5.57 8.43
C PRO A 21 -36.54 4.87 8.36
N PRO A 22 -35.62 5.12 9.33
CA PRO A 22 -34.31 4.51 9.34
C PRO A 22 -34.44 2.98 9.44
N GLN A 23 -33.75 2.27 8.55
CA GLN A 23 -33.56 0.83 8.68
C GLN A 23 -32.66 0.58 9.88
N THR A 24 -33.22 0.14 10.97
CA THR A 24 -32.52 -0.34 12.15
C THR A 24 -31.88 -1.68 11.83
N THR A 25 -30.60 -1.67 11.48
CA THR A 25 -29.73 -2.84 11.60
C THR A 25 -29.57 -3.14 13.09
N ARG A 26 -30.16 -4.22 13.57
CA ARG A 26 -29.92 -4.74 14.92
C ARG A 26 -28.52 -5.36 14.95
N GLU A 27 -27.57 -4.62 15.45
CA GLU A 27 -26.30 -5.18 15.90
C GLU A 27 -26.54 -5.96 17.20
N PHE A 28 -26.36 -7.27 17.17
CA PHE A 28 -26.30 -8.07 18.37
C PHE A 28 -24.92 -8.00 18.97
N LEU A 29 -24.76 -7.17 20.01
CA LEU A 29 -23.59 -7.17 20.86
C LEU A 29 -23.68 -8.37 21.81
N VAL A 30 -22.87 -9.39 21.61
CA VAL A 30 -22.68 -10.47 22.60
C VAL A 30 -21.53 -10.06 23.52
N VAL A 31 -21.89 -9.63 24.73
CA VAL A 31 -20.93 -9.34 25.80
C VAL A 31 -20.79 -10.58 26.67
N GLU A 32 -19.68 -11.31 26.58
CA GLU A 32 -19.31 -12.29 27.61
C GLU A 32 -18.82 -11.56 28.86
N ARG A 33 -19.51 -11.76 29.97
CA ARG A 33 -19.12 -11.24 31.29
C ARG A 33 -17.96 -12.06 31.84
N GLY A 34 -16.77 -11.51 31.82
CA GLY A 34 -15.65 -11.98 32.65
C GLY A 34 -15.82 -11.49 34.09
N VAL A 35 -15.58 -12.37 35.05
CA VAL A 35 -15.59 -12.11 36.49
C VAL A 35 -14.49 -11.10 36.85
N LEU A 36 -14.84 -10.03 37.53
CA LEU A 36 -13.93 -9.01 38.04
C LEU A 36 -13.25 -9.54 39.32
N ASP A 37 -11.93 -9.68 39.24
CA ASP A 37 -11.08 -9.78 40.43
C ASP A 37 -10.39 -8.44 40.70
N TYR A 38 -10.46 -7.98 41.93
CA TYR A 38 -10.02 -6.65 42.37
C TYR A 38 -8.53 -6.65 42.68
N ALA A 39 -7.69 -6.23 41.72
CA ALA A 39 -6.35 -5.70 42.00
C ALA A 39 -5.90 -4.81 40.81
N GLY A 40 -5.58 -3.56 41.13
CA GLY A 40 -5.33 -2.52 40.12
C GLY A 40 -4.16 -2.80 39.18
N ALA A 41 -4.49 -3.07 37.92
CA ALA A 41 -3.57 -2.99 36.80
C ALA A 41 -4.36 -2.48 35.59
N HIS A 42 -3.81 -1.50 34.87
CA HIS A 42 -4.36 -0.98 33.64
C HIS A 42 -4.47 -2.10 32.59
N LEU A 43 -5.65 -2.67 32.42
CA LEU A 43 -5.95 -3.59 31.32
C LEU A 43 -6.32 -2.76 30.09
N SER A 44 -5.41 -2.69 29.13
CA SER A 44 -5.72 -2.35 27.74
C SER A 44 -6.62 -3.46 27.19
N ALA A 45 -7.92 -3.21 27.13
CA ALA A 45 -8.89 -4.14 26.55
C ALA A 45 -8.72 -4.12 25.02
N HIS A 46 -7.96 -5.08 24.49
CA HIS A 46 -7.99 -5.40 23.07
C HIS A 46 -9.34 -6.08 22.79
N LEU A 47 -10.30 -5.32 22.28
CA LEU A 47 -11.52 -5.87 21.70
C LEU A 47 -11.12 -6.75 20.50
N LYS A 48 -11.08 -8.06 20.66
CA LYS A 48 -11.08 -8.99 19.52
C LYS A 48 -12.46 -8.89 18.87
N ILE A 49 -12.56 -8.11 17.80
CA ILE A 49 -13.73 -8.15 16.92
C ILE A 49 -13.75 -9.55 16.30
N ILE A 50 -14.68 -10.40 16.74
CA ILE A 50 -14.94 -11.68 16.08
C ILE A 50 -15.63 -11.34 14.77
N MET A 51 -14.84 -11.25 13.69
CA MET A 51 -15.39 -11.05 12.34
C MET A 51 -16.20 -12.27 11.93
N ASN A 52 -17.41 -12.03 11.41
CA ASN A 52 -18.19 -13.08 10.79
C ASN A 52 -17.35 -13.69 9.63
N PRO A 53 -17.20 -15.03 9.56
CA PRO A 53 -16.50 -15.67 8.45
C PRO A 53 -17.01 -15.27 7.05
N GLN A 54 -18.26 -14.84 6.95
CA GLN A 54 -18.82 -14.32 5.69
C GLN A 54 -18.29 -12.94 5.32
N ASP A 55 -17.80 -12.15 6.28
CA ASP A 55 -17.22 -10.83 6.00
C ASP A 55 -15.79 -10.93 5.44
N ASN A 56 -15.08 -12.01 5.77
CA ASN A 56 -13.73 -12.32 5.25
C ASN A 56 -13.67 -13.72 4.61
N PRO A 57 -14.31 -13.92 3.46
CA PRO A 57 -14.49 -15.24 2.86
C PRO A 57 -13.17 -15.87 2.38
N MET A 58 -12.17 -15.05 2.05
CA MET A 58 -10.82 -15.50 1.69
C MET A 58 -9.96 -15.78 2.93
N GLY A 59 -10.38 -15.33 4.12
CA GLY A 59 -9.59 -15.41 5.33
C GLY A 59 -8.30 -14.61 5.25
N THR A 60 -8.33 -13.42 4.60
CA THR A 60 -7.16 -12.53 4.49
C THR A 60 -6.62 -12.14 5.85
N ASP A 61 -5.28 -12.07 6.00
CA ASP A 61 -4.60 -11.71 7.26
C ASP A 61 -3.32 -10.87 7.05
N GLY A 62 -3.28 -10.07 5.99
CA GLY A 62 -2.18 -9.15 5.70
C GLY A 62 -1.33 -9.57 4.50
N PHE A 63 -0.28 -8.78 4.26
CA PHE A 63 0.74 -9.10 3.25
C PHE A 63 1.72 -10.14 3.79
N GLU A 64 2.09 -11.12 2.95
CA GLU A 64 3.17 -12.06 3.28
C GLU A 64 4.49 -11.59 2.68
N PHE A 65 4.48 -11.21 1.41
CA PHE A 65 5.68 -10.73 0.73
C PHE A 65 5.36 -9.80 -0.44
N VAL A 66 6.38 -9.10 -0.91
CA VAL A 66 6.43 -8.45 -2.23
C VAL A 66 7.61 -9.04 -3.00
N GLU A 67 7.36 -9.47 -4.25
CA GLU A 67 8.35 -10.07 -5.13
C GLU A 67 8.76 -9.10 -6.22
N TYR A 68 10.05 -8.86 -6.30
CA TYR A 68 10.68 -7.95 -7.24
C TYR A 68 11.48 -8.70 -8.28
N THR A 69 11.55 -8.11 -9.46
CA THR A 69 12.40 -8.57 -10.56
C THR A 69 13.00 -7.37 -11.28
N ALA A 70 14.15 -7.55 -11.90
CA ALA A 70 14.80 -6.54 -12.72
C ALA A 70 15.72 -7.17 -13.77
N PRO A 71 16.04 -6.45 -14.86
CA PRO A 71 17.12 -6.85 -15.78
C PRO A 71 18.47 -6.95 -15.06
N ASP A 72 18.72 -6.10 -14.07
CA ASP A 72 19.88 -6.15 -13.17
C ASP A 72 19.43 -6.41 -11.71
N PRO A 73 19.41 -7.69 -11.28
CA PRO A 73 19.04 -8.04 -9.91
C PRO A 73 20.03 -7.54 -8.84
N GLU A 74 21.29 -7.29 -9.20
CA GLU A 74 22.28 -6.79 -8.24
C GLU A 74 21.99 -5.35 -7.81
N ALA A 75 21.44 -4.53 -8.72
CA ALA A 75 20.97 -3.19 -8.36
C ALA A 75 19.85 -3.25 -7.32
N LEU A 76 18.91 -4.21 -7.43
CA LEU A 76 17.86 -4.44 -6.41
C LEU A 76 18.46 -4.87 -5.07
N ARG A 77 19.46 -5.78 -5.06
CA ARG A 77 20.15 -6.20 -3.83
C ARG A 77 20.81 -5.03 -3.14
N ALA A 78 21.57 -4.23 -3.90
CA ALA A 78 22.23 -3.04 -3.36
C ALA A 78 21.25 -2.01 -2.81
N LEU A 79 20.09 -1.82 -3.46
CA LEU A 79 19.01 -0.97 -2.95
C LEU A 79 18.47 -1.49 -1.62
N PHE A 80 18.13 -2.79 -1.54
CA PHE A 80 17.57 -3.37 -0.34
C PHE A 80 18.55 -3.35 0.84
N GLU A 81 19.84 -3.54 0.59
CA GLU A 81 20.88 -3.37 1.60
C GLU A 81 20.94 -1.92 2.13
N LYS A 82 20.88 -0.91 1.27
CA LYS A 82 20.76 0.50 1.69
C LYS A 82 19.51 0.76 2.52
N MET A 83 18.40 0.09 2.21
CA MET A 83 17.19 0.16 2.98
C MET A 83 17.22 -0.66 4.27
N GLY A 84 18.31 -1.40 4.53
CA GLY A 84 18.50 -2.22 5.72
C GLY A 84 17.83 -3.59 5.64
N PHE A 85 17.43 -4.04 4.46
CA PHE A 85 16.95 -5.40 4.24
C PHE A 85 18.12 -6.33 3.97
N ARG A 86 18.27 -7.35 4.79
CA ARG A 86 19.32 -8.36 4.61
C ARG A 86 18.82 -9.57 3.86
N ALA A 87 19.69 -10.16 3.04
CA ALA A 87 19.46 -11.42 2.40
C ALA A 87 19.55 -12.56 3.46
N VAL A 88 18.42 -12.91 4.04
CA VAL A 88 18.35 -13.88 5.17
C VAL A 88 18.20 -15.31 4.73
N ALA A 89 17.74 -15.58 3.50
CA ALA A 89 17.60 -16.91 2.97
C ALA A 89 17.63 -16.92 1.44
N ARG A 90 17.96 -18.07 0.85
CA ARG A 90 17.92 -18.33 -0.61
C ARG A 90 17.04 -19.52 -0.89
N HIS A 91 16.25 -19.44 -1.95
CA HIS A 91 15.48 -20.58 -2.43
C HIS A 91 16.41 -21.76 -2.79
N ARG A 92 16.03 -22.97 -2.42
CA ARG A 92 16.89 -24.15 -2.51
C ARG A 92 17.17 -24.63 -3.94
N SER A 93 16.33 -24.25 -4.91
CA SER A 93 16.37 -24.73 -6.29
C SER A 93 16.25 -23.61 -7.35
N LYS A 94 15.84 -22.40 -6.96
CA LYS A 94 15.66 -21.26 -7.86
C LYS A 94 16.54 -20.09 -7.45
N ASN A 95 16.85 -19.23 -8.39
CA ASN A 95 17.58 -17.99 -8.11
C ASN A 95 16.63 -16.93 -7.51
N VAL A 96 16.12 -17.23 -6.31
CA VAL A 96 15.24 -16.33 -5.54
C VAL A 96 15.86 -16.11 -4.16
N THR A 97 15.95 -14.85 -3.73
CA THR A 97 16.53 -14.45 -2.44
C THR A 97 15.49 -13.77 -1.58
N LEU A 98 15.41 -14.15 -0.31
CA LEU A 98 14.57 -13.49 0.69
C LEU A 98 15.38 -12.43 1.42
N HIS A 99 14.88 -11.21 1.39
CA HIS A 99 15.38 -10.07 2.14
C HIS A 99 14.34 -9.68 3.20
N ARG A 100 14.76 -9.49 4.46
CA ARG A 100 13.83 -9.27 5.57
C ARG A 100 14.24 -8.11 6.45
N GLN A 101 13.25 -7.35 6.90
CA GLN A 101 13.36 -6.38 7.97
C GLN A 101 12.01 -6.27 8.69
N GLY A 102 11.98 -6.41 10.02
CA GLY A 102 10.71 -6.49 10.75
C GLY A 102 9.83 -7.65 10.25
N ASP A 103 8.55 -7.39 10.01
CA ASP A 103 7.60 -8.33 9.39
C ASP A 103 7.50 -8.15 7.85
N ILE A 104 8.49 -7.49 7.25
CA ILE A 104 8.53 -7.24 5.81
C ILE A 104 9.41 -8.29 5.13
N ASN A 105 8.83 -9.02 4.18
CA ASN A 105 9.54 -9.99 3.36
C ASN A 105 9.58 -9.47 1.91
N PHE A 106 10.76 -9.20 1.39
CA PHE A 106 11.01 -8.86 0.00
C PHE A 106 11.72 -10.03 -0.68
N LEU A 107 11.17 -10.48 -1.79
CA LEU A 107 11.79 -11.51 -2.63
C LEU A 107 12.40 -10.84 -3.86
N ILE A 108 13.66 -11.16 -4.17
CA ILE A 108 14.24 -10.86 -5.48
C ILE A 108 14.23 -12.15 -6.28
N ASN A 109 13.46 -12.17 -7.36
CA ASN A 109 13.37 -13.30 -8.28
C ASN A 109 14.20 -13.00 -9.54
N ALA A 110 15.35 -13.66 -9.65
CA ALA A 110 16.26 -13.60 -10.77
C ALA A 110 16.33 -14.95 -11.52
N GLU A 111 15.31 -15.81 -11.37
CA GLU A 111 15.26 -17.13 -12.01
C GLU A 111 15.17 -16.99 -13.53
N PRO A 112 16.11 -17.58 -14.27
CA PRO A 112 16.09 -17.56 -15.73
C PRO A 112 14.86 -18.30 -16.29
N ASN A 113 14.37 -17.85 -17.44
CA ASN A 113 13.22 -18.45 -18.15
C ASN A 113 11.95 -18.56 -17.30
N SER A 114 11.80 -17.71 -16.30
CA SER A 114 10.66 -17.62 -15.40
C SER A 114 9.66 -16.55 -15.83
N PHE A 115 8.48 -16.57 -15.21
CA PHE A 115 7.50 -15.48 -15.28
C PHE A 115 8.13 -14.14 -14.87
N ALA A 116 8.88 -14.13 -13.76
CA ALA A 116 9.53 -12.92 -13.25
C ALA A 116 10.52 -12.33 -14.27
N GLN A 117 11.33 -13.17 -14.93
CA GLN A 117 12.23 -12.68 -15.97
C GLN A 117 11.48 -12.14 -17.19
N GLN A 118 10.36 -12.75 -17.59
CA GLN A 118 9.53 -12.19 -18.67
C GLN A 118 8.94 -10.83 -18.24
N PHE A 119 8.43 -10.74 -17.03
CA PHE A 119 7.88 -9.50 -16.44
C PHE A 119 8.93 -8.37 -16.42
N ALA A 120 10.20 -8.71 -16.08
CA ALA A 120 11.32 -7.76 -16.14
C ALA A 120 11.64 -7.28 -17.56
N ARG A 121 11.49 -8.13 -18.58
CA ARG A 121 11.64 -7.71 -19.99
C ARG A 121 10.55 -6.73 -20.42
N ASP A 122 9.33 -6.97 -19.95
CA ASP A 122 8.17 -6.15 -20.35
C ASP A 122 8.15 -4.81 -19.63
N HIS A 123 8.49 -4.75 -18.33
CA HIS A 123 8.35 -3.58 -17.47
C HIS A 123 9.67 -2.98 -16.96
N GLY A 124 10.81 -3.65 -17.13
CA GLY A 124 12.06 -3.25 -16.48
C GLY A 124 12.11 -3.72 -15.03
N GLY A 125 12.76 -2.93 -14.16
CA GLY A 125 12.70 -3.14 -12.71
C GLY A 125 11.28 -2.98 -12.21
N SER A 126 10.73 -4.00 -11.54
CA SER A 126 9.30 -4.04 -11.24
C SER A 126 8.94 -4.96 -10.07
N ILE A 127 7.71 -4.82 -9.60
CA ILE A 127 7.06 -5.74 -8.65
C ILE A 127 6.23 -6.71 -9.49
N CYS A 128 6.71 -7.95 -9.60
CA CYS A 128 6.04 -8.96 -10.41
C CYS A 128 5.00 -9.77 -9.64
N ALA A 129 5.03 -9.73 -8.29
CA ALA A 129 4.03 -10.39 -7.47
C ALA A 129 3.93 -9.81 -6.06
N MET A 130 2.80 -10.06 -5.41
CA MET A 130 2.56 -9.86 -3.97
C MET A 130 1.93 -11.11 -3.38
N GLY A 131 2.26 -11.43 -2.13
CA GLY A 131 1.66 -12.53 -1.37
C GLY A 131 0.65 -12.00 -0.36
N PHE A 132 -0.57 -12.52 -0.39
CA PHE A 132 -1.58 -12.29 0.63
C PHE A 132 -1.63 -13.48 1.59
N ARG A 133 -1.54 -13.22 2.89
CA ARG A 133 -1.84 -14.20 3.92
C ARG A 133 -3.32 -14.53 3.88
N VAL A 134 -3.65 -15.79 3.80
CA VAL A 134 -5.02 -16.31 3.81
C VAL A 134 -5.11 -17.49 4.79
N ARG A 135 -6.32 -17.79 5.26
CA ARG A 135 -6.52 -18.91 6.20
C ARG A 135 -6.32 -20.28 5.56
N ASP A 136 -6.75 -20.44 4.32
CA ASP A 136 -6.68 -21.68 3.53
C ASP A 136 -6.50 -21.31 2.06
N ALA A 137 -5.31 -21.59 1.54
CA ALA A 137 -4.94 -21.18 0.19
C ALA A 137 -5.73 -21.94 -0.90
N ALA A 138 -6.06 -23.20 -0.66
CA ALA A 138 -6.82 -24.00 -1.61
C ALA A 138 -8.28 -23.53 -1.73
N LEU A 139 -8.92 -23.25 -0.60
CA LEU A 139 -10.28 -22.69 -0.59
C LEU A 139 -10.31 -21.28 -1.17
N ALA A 140 -9.35 -20.41 -0.82
CA ALA A 140 -9.25 -19.07 -1.35
C ALA A 140 -9.03 -19.08 -2.88
N PHE A 141 -8.17 -19.94 -3.39
CA PHE A 141 -7.92 -20.09 -4.82
C PHE A 141 -9.15 -20.60 -5.58
N LYS A 142 -9.78 -21.65 -5.06
CA LYS A 142 -11.03 -22.17 -5.64
C LYS A 142 -12.08 -21.08 -5.76
N ARG A 143 -12.32 -20.33 -4.67
CA ARG A 143 -13.24 -19.20 -4.65
C ARG A 143 -12.87 -18.12 -5.65
N ALA A 144 -11.57 -17.77 -5.76
CA ALA A 144 -11.12 -16.77 -6.71
C ALA A 144 -11.48 -17.17 -8.16
N LEU A 145 -11.24 -18.43 -8.52
CA LEU A 145 -11.58 -18.95 -9.86
C LEU A 145 -13.10 -18.97 -10.11
N GLU A 146 -13.90 -19.38 -9.12
CA GLU A 146 -15.37 -19.33 -9.20
C GLU A 146 -15.90 -17.92 -9.43
N LEU A 147 -15.18 -16.89 -8.93
CA LEU A 147 -15.50 -15.49 -9.11
C LEU A 147 -14.82 -14.86 -10.34
N GLY A 148 -14.22 -15.68 -11.22
CA GLY A 148 -13.68 -15.24 -12.51
C GLY A 148 -12.26 -14.69 -12.47
N ALA A 149 -11.46 -15.02 -11.43
CA ALA A 149 -10.02 -14.71 -11.46
C ALA A 149 -9.30 -15.61 -12.47
N GLU A 150 -8.29 -15.05 -13.15
CA GLU A 150 -7.39 -15.84 -14.00
C GLU A 150 -6.31 -16.48 -13.13
N PRO A 151 -6.06 -17.81 -13.27
CA PRO A 151 -4.98 -18.47 -12.55
C PRO A 151 -3.61 -17.96 -13.02
N GLY A 152 -2.69 -17.82 -12.08
CA GLY A 152 -1.28 -17.61 -12.39
C GLY A 152 -0.61 -18.89 -12.91
N PRO A 153 0.60 -18.79 -13.47
CA PRO A 153 1.34 -19.95 -13.94
C PRO A 153 1.74 -20.85 -12.76
N THR A 154 1.65 -22.16 -12.95
CA THR A 154 2.21 -23.13 -12.00
C THR A 154 3.71 -23.26 -12.24
N THR A 155 4.51 -22.89 -11.25
CA THR A 155 5.97 -22.86 -11.35
C THR A 155 6.69 -23.79 -10.36
N ALA A 156 5.94 -24.52 -9.53
CA ALA A 156 6.51 -25.42 -8.52
C ALA A 156 7.27 -26.58 -9.19
N GLY A 157 8.52 -26.74 -8.78
CA GLY A 157 9.35 -27.88 -9.14
C GLY A 157 9.08 -29.09 -8.24
N PRO A 158 9.79 -30.23 -8.47
CA PRO A 158 9.69 -31.38 -7.60
C PRO A 158 10.04 -31.05 -6.15
N MET A 159 9.18 -31.46 -5.23
CA MET A 159 9.36 -31.25 -3.78
C MET A 159 9.31 -29.78 -3.32
N GLU A 160 8.86 -28.86 -4.15
CA GLU A 160 8.58 -27.48 -3.80
C GLU A 160 7.12 -27.28 -3.41
N LEU A 161 6.87 -26.25 -2.60
CA LEU A 161 5.51 -25.82 -2.30
C LEU A 161 4.82 -25.31 -3.57
N ASN A 162 3.62 -25.80 -3.83
CA ASN A 162 2.75 -25.25 -4.86
C ASN A 162 1.84 -24.19 -4.24
N ILE A 163 2.31 -22.94 -4.22
CA ILE A 163 1.55 -21.82 -3.70
C ILE A 163 0.64 -21.30 -4.81
N PRO A 164 -0.69 -21.38 -4.67
CA PRO A 164 -1.60 -20.94 -5.72
C PRO A 164 -1.53 -19.43 -5.90
N SER A 165 -1.64 -18.98 -7.15
CA SER A 165 -1.65 -17.56 -7.51
C SER A 165 -2.70 -17.24 -8.57
N ILE A 166 -3.14 -16.01 -8.58
CA ILE A 166 -4.03 -15.42 -9.59
C ILE A 166 -3.34 -14.22 -10.22
N LYS A 167 -3.78 -13.83 -11.42
CA LYS A 167 -3.33 -12.60 -12.05
C LYS A 167 -3.97 -11.39 -11.37
N GLY A 168 -3.19 -10.35 -11.13
CA GLY A 168 -3.56 -9.08 -10.55
C GLY A 168 -3.21 -7.91 -11.47
N ILE A 169 -3.01 -6.74 -10.86
CA ILE A 169 -2.73 -5.47 -11.56
C ILE A 169 -1.58 -5.63 -12.57
N GLY A 170 -1.80 -5.14 -13.80
CA GLY A 170 -0.78 -5.16 -14.85
C GLY A 170 -0.24 -6.54 -15.21
N GLY A 171 -0.97 -7.61 -14.91
CA GLY A 171 -0.52 -9.00 -15.09
C GLY A 171 0.41 -9.52 -14.00
N SER A 172 0.72 -8.74 -12.95
CA SER A 172 1.44 -9.23 -11.78
C SER A 172 0.67 -10.36 -11.08
N LEU A 173 1.31 -11.12 -10.20
CA LEU A 173 0.66 -12.23 -9.51
C LEU A 173 0.25 -11.85 -8.08
N ILE A 174 -0.86 -12.41 -7.64
CA ILE A 174 -1.27 -12.43 -6.23
C ILE A 174 -1.19 -13.86 -5.76
N TYR A 175 -0.20 -14.17 -4.92
CA TYR A 175 -0.06 -15.47 -4.28
C TYR A 175 -0.95 -15.54 -3.04
N LEU A 176 -1.59 -16.70 -2.83
CA LEU A 176 -2.42 -16.98 -1.67
C LEU A 176 -1.64 -17.88 -0.72
N VAL A 177 -1.22 -17.33 0.41
CA VAL A 177 -0.26 -17.99 1.33
C VAL A 177 -0.96 -18.33 2.64
N ASP A 178 -1.04 -19.62 2.98
CA ASP A 178 -1.62 -20.11 4.23
C ASP A 178 -0.58 -20.61 5.24
N ARG A 179 0.71 -20.57 4.86
CA ARG A 179 1.82 -20.93 5.74
C ARG A 179 2.65 -19.70 6.08
N TYR A 180 2.36 -19.11 7.23
CA TYR A 180 3.02 -17.93 7.77
C TYR A 180 3.08 -18.00 9.31
N GLY A 181 3.89 -17.17 9.95
CA GLY A 181 4.09 -17.21 11.40
C GLY A 181 5.00 -18.36 11.83
N ALA A 182 4.52 -19.25 12.69
CA ALA A 182 5.33 -20.32 13.31
C ALA A 182 5.80 -21.40 12.32
N SER A 183 5.17 -21.54 11.17
CA SER A 183 5.58 -22.44 10.09
C SER A 183 5.35 -21.77 8.76
N SER A 184 6.39 -21.20 8.20
CA SER A 184 6.33 -20.34 7.01
C SER A 184 6.68 -21.10 5.73
N ILE A 185 6.34 -20.55 4.58
CA ILE A 185 6.80 -21.05 3.28
C ILE A 185 8.33 -21.04 3.18
N TYR A 186 8.99 -20.14 3.91
CA TYR A 186 10.45 -20.00 3.88
C TYR A 186 11.16 -21.15 4.59
N ASP A 187 10.53 -21.77 5.60
CA ASP A 187 11.10 -22.93 6.32
C ASP A 187 11.20 -24.17 5.42
N ILE A 188 10.41 -24.22 4.35
CA ILE A 188 10.32 -25.38 3.45
C ILE A 188 11.18 -25.18 2.21
N ASP A 189 11.01 -24.05 1.51
CA ASP A 189 11.61 -23.83 0.20
C ASP A 189 12.91 -23.01 0.22
N PHE A 190 13.28 -22.45 1.37
CA PHE A 190 14.49 -21.65 1.47
C PHE A 190 15.51 -22.26 2.44
N ARG A 191 16.76 -21.90 2.21
CA ARG A 191 17.89 -22.19 3.10
C ARG A 191 18.39 -20.90 3.70
N PRO A 192 18.52 -20.79 5.05
CA PRO A 192 19.09 -19.62 5.68
C PRO A 192 20.48 -19.29 5.12
N THR A 193 20.81 -18.00 5.10
CA THR A 193 22.17 -17.51 4.87
C THR A 193 22.86 -17.28 6.21
N ASP A 194 24.19 -17.10 6.19
CA ASP A 194 24.99 -16.76 7.39
C ASP A 194 24.80 -15.28 7.82
N ALA A 195 23.82 -14.57 7.31
CA ALA A 195 23.54 -13.18 7.65
C ALA A 195 23.13 -13.11 9.13
N ALA A 196 24.03 -12.67 9.98
CA ALA A 196 23.77 -12.45 11.40
C ALA A 196 22.58 -11.48 11.59
N ALA A 197 21.76 -11.75 12.60
CA ALA A 197 20.79 -10.78 13.07
C ALA A 197 21.55 -9.51 13.49
N ASP A 198 21.27 -8.39 12.84
CA ASP A 198 21.98 -7.12 13.08
C ASP A 198 21.03 -6.10 13.71
N ASP A 199 21.48 -5.49 14.79
CA ASP A 199 20.76 -4.42 15.50
C ASP A 199 20.84 -3.06 14.77
N THR A 200 21.44 -3.01 13.57
CA THR A 200 21.58 -1.79 12.76
C THR A 200 20.37 -1.49 11.86
N SER A 201 19.28 -2.22 12.00
CA SER A 201 18.06 -2.00 11.21
C SER A 201 17.58 -0.54 11.30
N PRO A 202 17.22 0.10 10.17
CA PRO A 202 16.60 1.42 10.16
C PRO A 202 15.30 1.52 10.94
N GLY A 203 14.60 0.40 11.17
CA GLY A 203 13.39 0.36 11.99
C GLY A 203 12.08 0.27 11.20
N LEU A 204 12.15 -0.20 9.97
CA LEU A 204 10.96 -0.54 9.18
C LEU A 204 10.31 -1.81 9.76
N GLN A 205 8.96 -1.83 9.85
CA GLN A 205 8.24 -2.84 10.61
C GLN A 205 7.34 -3.74 9.78
N LEU A 206 6.48 -3.15 8.94
CA LEU A 206 5.49 -3.88 8.13
C LEU A 206 5.16 -3.12 6.84
N ILE A 207 4.54 -3.81 5.89
CA ILE A 207 3.98 -3.21 4.69
C ILE A 207 2.63 -2.59 5.08
N ASP A 208 2.53 -1.25 5.01
CA ASP A 208 1.32 -0.52 5.34
C ASP A 208 0.31 -0.58 4.18
N HIS A 209 0.76 -0.25 2.96
CA HIS A 209 -0.07 -0.33 1.77
C HIS A 209 0.77 -0.45 0.49
N LEU A 210 0.10 -0.88 -0.60
CA LEU A 210 0.65 -0.96 -1.96
C LEU A 210 -0.24 -0.14 -2.90
N THR A 211 0.26 0.97 -3.40
CA THR A 211 -0.50 1.84 -4.30
C THR A 211 -0.38 1.42 -5.75
N HIS A 212 -1.50 1.32 -6.42
CA HIS A 212 -1.62 0.97 -7.82
C HIS A 212 -1.89 2.19 -8.68
N ASN A 213 -1.21 2.31 -9.82
CA ASN A 213 -1.59 3.23 -10.89
C ASN A 213 -2.28 2.48 -12.01
N VAL A 214 -3.44 2.98 -12.41
CA VAL A 214 -4.26 2.40 -13.45
C VAL A 214 -4.47 3.38 -14.60
N ALA A 215 -4.74 2.85 -15.79
CA ALA A 215 -5.10 3.65 -16.96
C ALA A 215 -6.48 4.31 -16.75
N ARG A 216 -6.73 5.39 -17.49
CA ARG A 216 -8.01 6.09 -17.41
C ARG A 216 -9.19 5.17 -17.72
N GLY A 217 -10.23 5.24 -16.85
CA GLY A 217 -11.41 4.39 -16.92
C GLY A 217 -11.22 2.99 -16.36
N GLN A 218 -10.08 2.67 -15.74
CA GLN A 218 -9.81 1.34 -15.18
C GLN A 218 -9.99 1.26 -13.66
N MET A 219 -10.23 2.37 -12.98
CA MET A 219 -10.41 2.38 -11.51
C MET A 219 -11.54 1.45 -11.07
N ASP A 220 -12.69 1.50 -11.73
CA ASP A 220 -13.83 0.64 -11.37
C ASP A 220 -13.56 -0.85 -11.66
N LEU A 221 -12.76 -1.16 -12.69
CA LEU A 221 -12.32 -2.52 -12.98
C LEU A 221 -11.50 -3.07 -11.82
N TRP A 222 -10.49 -2.34 -11.38
CA TRP A 222 -9.56 -2.81 -10.36
C TRP A 222 -10.14 -2.73 -8.95
N SER A 223 -10.92 -1.71 -8.60
CA SER A 223 -11.64 -1.70 -7.32
C SER A 223 -12.64 -2.85 -7.25
N GLY A 224 -13.43 -3.06 -8.32
CA GLY A 224 -14.37 -4.18 -8.42
C GLY A 224 -13.68 -5.56 -8.42
N PHE A 225 -12.44 -5.66 -8.88
CA PHE A 225 -11.63 -6.87 -8.74
C PHE A 225 -11.39 -7.23 -7.27
N TYR A 226 -10.91 -6.26 -6.46
CA TYR A 226 -10.67 -6.46 -5.04
C TYR A 226 -11.95 -6.66 -4.24
N GLU A 227 -13.03 -5.93 -4.57
CA GLU A 227 -14.35 -6.12 -3.95
C GLU A 227 -14.89 -7.52 -4.19
N ARG A 228 -14.95 -7.94 -5.45
CA ARG A 228 -15.55 -9.21 -5.85
C ARG A 228 -14.76 -10.42 -5.34
N LEU A 229 -13.44 -10.41 -5.48
CA LEU A 229 -12.62 -11.57 -5.12
C LEU A 229 -12.38 -11.65 -3.62
N PHE A 230 -12.01 -10.53 -2.99
CA PHE A 230 -11.47 -10.50 -1.63
C PHE A 230 -12.39 -9.82 -0.62
N ASN A 231 -13.55 -9.32 -1.06
CA ASN A 231 -14.49 -8.59 -0.21
C ASN A 231 -13.89 -7.30 0.39
N PHE A 232 -12.98 -6.67 -0.35
CA PHE A 232 -12.45 -5.37 0.05
C PHE A 232 -13.55 -4.32 0.03
N ARG A 233 -13.37 -3.26 0.80
CA ARG A 233 -14.26 -2.11 0.85
C ARG A 233 -13.49 -0.85 0.55
N GLU A 234 -14.13 0.08 -0.15
CA GLU A 234 -13.66 1.45 -0.25
C GLU A 234 -13.77 2.11 1.12
N ILE A 235 -12.68 2.67 1.62
CA ILE A 235 -12.65 3.40 2.89
C ILE A 235 -12.47 4.90 2.68
N ARG A 236 -11.91 5.30 1.53
CA ARG A 236 -11.71 6.70 1.14
C ARG A 236 -11.75 6.83 -0.38
N TYR A 237 -12.34 7.92 -0.83
CA TYR A 237 -12.28 8.37 -2.22
C TYR A 237 -11.79 9.82 -2.25
N PHE A 238 -10.82 10.11 -3.10
CA PHE A 238 -10.26 11.44 -3.27
C PHE A 238 -10.38 11.87 -4.72
N ASP A 239 -10.84 13.09 -4.88
CA ASP A 239 -10.79 13.83 -6.13
C ASP A 239 -9.83 14.99 -5.91
N ILE A 240 -8.59 14.83 -6.35
CA ILE A 240 -7.50 15.78 -6.10
C ILE A 240 -7.30 16.61 -7.36
N GLU A 241 -7.61 17.91 -7.28
CA GLU A 241 -7.35 18.88 -8.32
C GLU A 241 -6.16 19.76 -7.96
N GLY A 242 -5.06 19.61 -8.70
CA GLY A 242 -4.00 20.61 -8.76
C GLY A 242 -4.32 21.68 -9.82
N LYS A 243 -3.58 22.79 -9.88
CA LYS A 243 -3.80 23.84 -10.88
C LYS A 243 -3.55 23.40 -12.33
N LYS A 244 -2.77 22.34 -12.55
CA LYS A 244 -2.40 21.86 -13.88
C LYS A 244 -2.68 20.38 -14.10
N THR A 245 -2.72 19.57 -13.05
CA THR A 245 -2.94 18.13 -13.12
C THR A 245 -3.83 17.69 -11.99
N GLY A 246 -4.53 16.56 -12.16
CA GLY A 246 -5.37 15.99 -11.12
C GLY A 246 -5.40 14.47 -11.17
N LEU A 247 -5.87 13.87 -10.10
CA LEU A 247 -6.05 12.43 -10.02
C LEU A 247 -7.29 12.08 -9.20
N PHE A 248 -7.82 10.91 -9.49
CA PHE A 248 -8.73 10.20 -8.60
C PHE A 248 -7.95 9.15 -7.83
N SER A 249 -8.26 9.00 -6.55
CA SER A 249 -7.71 7.93 -5.74
C SER A 249 -8.82 7.24 -4.96
N ARG A 250 -8.83 5.91 -4.98
CA ARG A 250 -9.77 5.07 -4.24
C ARG A 250 -9.00 4.12 -3.34
N ALA A 251 -9.07 4.33 -2.04
CA ALA A 251 -8.39 3.49 -1.07
C ALA A 251 -9.27 2.28 -0.70
N MET A 252 -8.82 1.10 -1.11
CA MET A 252 -9.46 -0.18 -0.82
C MET A 252 -8.81 -0.83 0.39
N THR A 253 -9.61 -1.44 1.27
CA THR A 253 -9.09 -2.21 2.40
C THR A 253 -9.72 -3.58 2.50
N SER A 254 -8.92 -4.57 2.88
CA SER A 254 -9.37 -5.93 3.14
C SER A 254 -10.26 -6.01 4.39
N PRO A 255 -11.10 -7.05 4.51
CA PRO A 255 -11.90 -7.28 5.72
C PRO A 255 -11.09 -7.37 7.00
N CYS A 256 -9.85 -7.88 6.94
CA CYS A 256 -8.95 -7.94 8.10
C CYS A 256 -8.32 -6.58 8.45
N GLY A 257 -8.47 -5.53 7.61
CA GLY A 257 -7.87 -4.21 7.80
C GLY A 257 -6.36 -4.12 7.60
N LYS A 258 -5.68 -5.24 7.27
CA LYS A 258 -4.22 -5.32 7.16
C LYS A 258 -3.68 -5.24 5.74
N ILE A 259 -4.55 -5.29 4.73
CA ILE A 259 -4.18 -5.11 3.32
C ILE A 259 -4.90 -3.87 2.83
N ARG A 260 -4.13 -2.84 2.48
CA ARG A 260 -4.63 -1.57 1.95
C ARG A 260 -4.06 -1.36 0.57
N ILE A 261 -4.92 -1.01 -0.38
CA ILE A 261 -4.54 -0.82 -1.78
C ILE A 261 -5.20 0.46 -2.28
N PRO A 262 -4.52 1.61 -2.21
CA PRO A 262 -4.91 2.79 -2.95
C PRO A 262 -4.79 2.54 -4.45
N ILE A 263 -5.80 2.97 -5.23
CA ILE A 263 -5.83 2.87 -6.68
C ILE A 263 -5.94 4.28 -7.23
N ASN A 264 -4.95 4.69 -8.01
CA ASN A 264 -4.86 6.03 -8.59
C ASN A 264 -5.13 5.99 -10.08
N GLU A 265 -5.97 6.90 -10.54
CA GLU A 265 -6.29 7.11 -11.95
C GLU A 265 -6.06 8.58 -12.31
N SER A 266 -5.46 8.83 -13.46
CA SER A 266 -5.19 10.18 -13.93
C SER A 266 -6.44 10.88 -14.48
N ARG A 267 -6.57 12.20 -14.21
CA ARG A 267 -7.59 13.06 -14.86
C ARG A 267 -7.12 13.65 -16.18
N ASP A 268 -5.83 13.69 -16.44
CA ASP A 268 -5.23 14.39 -17.57
C ASP A 268 -4.00 13.65 -18.14
N ASP A 269 -3.52 14.09 -19.31
CA ASP A 269 -2.42 13.43 -20.04
C ASP A 269 -1.02 13.80 -19.53
N LYS A 270 -0.91 14.68 -18.53
CA LYS A 270 0.37 15.24 -18.04
C LYS A 270 0.65 14.93 -16.58
N SER A 271 -0.20 14.15 -15.93
CA SER A 271 -0.01 13.78 -14.54
C SER A 271 1.15 12.81 -14.35
N GLN A 272 1.67 12.74 -13.12
CA GLN A 272 2.69 11.75 -12.72
C GLN A 272 2.22 10.30 -12.92
N ILE A 273 0.90 10.05 -12.89
CA ILE A 273 0.35 8.72 -13.16
C ILE A 273 0.57 8.35 -14.62
N GLU A 274 0.33 9.29 -15.57
CA GLU A 274 0.59 9.05 -16.98
C GLU A 274 2.09 8.91 -17.30
N GLU A 275 2.95 9.61 -16.57
CA GLU A 275 4.40 9.39 -16.66
C GLU A 275 4.78 7.98 -16.23
N TYR A 276 4.25 7.54 -15.08
CA TYR A 276 4.43 6.17 -14.59
C TYR A 276 3.96 5.14 -15.64
N LEU A 277 2.72 5.26 -16.15
CA LEU A 277 2.15 4.31 -17.11
C LEU A 277 2.99 4.19 -18.38
N ARG A 278 3.55 5.32 -18.88
CA ARG A 278 4.45 5.32 -20.05
C ARG A 278 5.79 4.65 -19.74
N GLU A 279 6.42 4.99 -18.63
CA GLU A 279 7.73 4.46 -18.25
C GLU A 279 7.63 2.97 -17.89
N TYR A 280 6.62 2.62 -17.09
CA TYR A 280 6.36 1.24 -16.67
C TYR A 280 5.79 0.38 -17.80
N ARG A 281 5.28 0.99 -18.86
CA ARG A 281 4.65 0.35 -20.00
C ARG A 281 3.39 -0.43 -19.64
N GLY A 282 2.54 0.16 -18.78
CA GLY A 282 1.29 -0.42 -18.33
C GLY A 282 0.88 -0.03 -16.93
N GLU A 283 -0.18 -0.65 -16.46
CA GLU A 283 -0.67 -0.54 -15.09
C GLU A 283 0.22 -1.33 -14.13
N GLY A 284 0.28 -0.94 -12.86
CA GLY A 284 1.09 -1.66 -11.89
C GLY A 284 1.17 -1.00 -10.53
N ILE A 285 2.02 -1.54 -9.67
CA ILE A 285 2.27 -1.04 -8.32
C ILE A 285 3.27 0.11 -8.42
N GLN A 286 2.82 1.32 -8.03
CA GLN A 286 3.63 2.54 -8.11
C GLN A 286 4.53 2.70 -6.90
N HIS A 287 4.01 2.46 -5.69
CA HIS A 287 4.81 2.57 -4.49
C HIS A 287 4.38 1.60 -3.39
N ILE A 288 5.31 1.39 -2.50
CA ILE A 288 5.16 0.54 -1.32
C ILE A 288 5.38 1.42 -0.09
N ALA A 289 4.35 1.52 0.75
CA ALA A 289 4.47 2.20 2.02
C ALA A 289 4.91 1.23 3.11
N LEU A 290 5.97 1.62 3.81
CA LEU A 290 6.57 0.84 4.88
C LEU A 290 6.43 1.59 6.20
N SER A 291 5.85 0.94 7.20
CA SER A 291 5.66 1.56 8.51
C SER A 291 6.94 1.60 9.33
N SER A 292 7.04 2.64 10.15
CA SER A 292 8.10 2.83 11.14
C SER A 292 7.50 3.23 12.50
N ALA A 293 8.10 2.76 13.60
CA ALA A 293 7.72 3.23 14.93
C ALA A 293 8.34 4.59 15.27
N ASP A 294 9.45 4.95 14.63
CA ASP A 294 10.16 6.21 14.78
C ASP A 294 10.69 6.66 13.42
N ILE A 295 9.88 7.43 12.70
CA ILE A 295 10.21 7.89 11.34
C ILE A 295 11.44 8.81 11.33
N TYR A 296 11.69 9.59 12.38
CA TYR A 296 12.85 10.46 12.48
C TYR A 296 14.15 9.67 12.45
N ARG A 297 14.24 8.66 13.32
CA ARG A 297 15.40 7.75 13.37
C ARG A 297 15.53 6.94 12.08
N THR A 298 14.42 6.45 11.54
CA THR A 298 14.41 5.65 10.30
C THR A 298 14.93 6.46 9.13
N VAL A 299 14.45 7.69 8.93
CA VAL A 299 14.89 8.57 7.83
C VAL A 299 16.37 8.94 7.97
N ASP A 300 16.83 9.28 9.19
CA ASP A 300 18.25 9.59 9.43
C ASP A 300 19.15 8.40 9.07
N ARG A 301 18.76 7.18 9.44
CA ARG A 301 19.53 5.95 9.10
C ARG A 301 19.51 5.63 7.61
N LEU A 302 18.33 5.71 6.97
CA LEU A 302 18.23 5.46 5.53
C LEU A 302 19.04 6.46 4.72
N ARG A 303 19.07 7.73 5.09
CA ARG A 303 19.94 8.75 4.48
C ARG A 303 21.43 8.46 4.70
N ALA A 304 21.80 8.06 5.92
CA ALA A 304 23.17 7.67 6.22
C ALA A 304 23.63 6.47 5.37
N ASN A 305 22.71 5.56 5.01
CA ASN A 305 22.96 4.44 4.10
C ASN A 305 22.96 4.86 2.61
N GLY A 306 22.73 6.15 2.32
CA GLY A 306 22.75 6.68 0.95
C GLY A 306 21.44 6.52 0.18
N LEU A 307 20.30 6.35 0.86
CA LEU A 307 18.99 6.39 0.22
C LEU A 307 18.58 7.86 -0.03
N ALA A 308 18.17 8.16 -1.27
CA ALA A 308 17.70 9.48 -1.66
C ALA A 308 16.18 9.61 -1.44
N PHE A 309 15.76 10.75 -0.91
CA PHE A 309 14.36 11.10 -0.70
C PHE A 309 13.98 12.29 -1.57
N GLN A 310 12.70 12.40 -1.89
CA GLN A 310 12.14 13.58 -2.52
C GLN A 310 12.30 14.79 -1.61
N ASP A 311 12.57 15.94 -2.20
CA ASP A 311 12.67 17.20 -1.47
C ASP A 311 11.30 17.84 -1.33
N THR A 312 11.10 18.55 -0.22
CA THR A 312 9.89 19.31 0.08
C THR A 312 10.29 20.76 0.33
N PRO A 313 9.69 21.75 -0.38
CA PRO A 313 10.01 23.15 -0.17
C PRO A 313 9.80 23.61 1.28
N ASP A 314 10.64 24.52 1.76
CA ASP A 314 10.50 25.07 3.14
C ASP A 314 9.13 25.75 3.35
N THR A 315 8.54 26.29 2.30
CA THR A 315 7.18 26.87 2.28
C THR A 315 6.08 25.91 2.69
N TYR A 316 6.28 24.59 2.55
CA TYR A 316 5.36 23.59 3.05
C TYR A 316 5.21 23.67 4.58
N TYR A 317 6.33 23.87 5.29
CA TYR A 317 6.37 23.86 6.75
C TYR A 317 5.81 25.15 7.36
N ASP A 318 5.79 26.27 6.62
CA ASP A 318 5.20 27.53 7.05
C ASP A 318 3.70 27.42 7.36
N GLY A 319 2.99 26.52 6.68
CA GLY A 319 1.55 26.32 6.81
C GLY A 319 1.12 25.16 7.74
N VAL A 320 2.07 24.39 8.28
CA VAL A 320 1.74 23.14 9.01
C VAL A 320 0.93 23.40 10.28
N ASP A 321 1.34 24.34 11.14
CA ASP A 321 0.64 24.62 12.40
C ASP A 321 -0.81 25.07 12.21
N ALA A 322 -1.09 25.76 11.11
CA ALA A 322 -2.45 26.18 10.76
C ALA A 322 -3.29 25.02 10.21
N ARG A 323 -2.68 24.11 9.46
CA ARG A 323 -3.35 23.01 8.79
C ARG A 323 -3.57 21.80 9.71
N VAL A 324 -2.56 21.46 10.51
CA VAL A 324 -2.57 20.29 11.42
C VAL A 324 -2.46 20.77 12.85
N THR A 325 -3.56 21.32 13.38
CA THR A 325 -3.58 21.92 14.72
C THR A 325 -3.36 20.89 15.82
N GLY A 326 -2.50 21.24 16.81
CA GLY A 326 -2.28 20.42 18.01
C GLY A 326 -1.40 19.19 17.81
N HIS A 327 -0.62 19.11 16.73
CA HIS A 327 0.21 17.94 16.39
C HIS A 327 1.40 17.68 17.30
N GLN A 328 1.88 18.66 18.05
CA GLN A 328 3.01 18.57 18.99
C GLN A 328 4.38 18.14 18.36
N GLU A 329 4.48 18.05 17.05
CA GLU A 329 5.74 17.73 16.35
C GLU A 329 6.60 18.98 16.21
N SER A 330 7.92 18.83 16.25
CA SER A 330 8.86 19.93 16.01
C SER A 330 8.94 20.24 14.50
N LEU A 331 8.47 21.40 14.08
CA LEU A 331 8.57 21.83 12.68
C LEU A 331 10.02 21.86 12.17
N ALA A 332 10.97 22.24 13.02
CA ALA A 332 12.39 22.24 12.68
C ALA A 332 12.91 20.82 12.37
N GLU A 333 12.46 19.83 13.13
CA GLU A 333 12.84 18.43 12.93
C GLU A 333 12.14 17.81 11.71
N LEU A 334 10.88 18.17 11.45
CA LEU A 334 10.15 17.78 10.23
C LEU A 334 10.83 18.36 8.98
N SER A 335 11.05 19.70 8.97
CA SER A 335 11.67 20.41 7.86
C SER A 335 13.08 19.92 7.57
N ARG A 336 13.90 19.74 8.60
CA ARG A 336 15.26 19.23 8.45
C ARG A 336 15.33 17.88 7.74
N ARG A 337 14.32 17.03 7.95
CA ARG A 337 14.21 15.69 7.35
C ARG A 337 13.31 15.63 6.14
N ARG A 338 12.63 16.71 5.79
CA ARG A 338 11.62 16.73 4.71
C ARG A 338 10.45 15.78 4.95
N ILE A 339 10.08 15.57 6.24
CA ILE A 339 8.95 14.73 6.63
C ILE A 339 7.68 15.55 6.52
N LEU A 340 6.68 15.00 5.84
CA LEU A 340 5.34 15.55 5.71
C LEU A 340 4.49 15.13 6.91
N ILE A 341 3.51 15.96 7.25
CA ILE A 341 2.56 15.68 8.34
C ILE A 341 1.14 15.96 7.86
N ASP A 342 0.21 15.06 8.19
CA ASP A 342 -1.22 15.20 7.92
C ASP A 342 -2.05 14.74 9.11
N GLY A 343 -3.35 15.09 9.12
CA GLY A 343 -4.27 14.69 10.16
C GLY A 343 -4.80 15.84 11.02
N SER A 344 -5.27 15.49 12.20
CA SER A 344 -5.83 16.46 13.17
C SER A 344 -5.59 16.00 14.60
N ALA A 345 -5.83 16.90 15.58
CA ALA A 345 -5.78 16.54 17.00
C ALA A 345 -6.83 15.48 17.39
N GLN A 346 -7.96 15.40 16.66
CA GLN A 346 -9.04 14.45 16.92
C GLN A 346 -8.78 13.09 16.25
N ASP A 347 -8.30 13.08 14.99
CA ASP A 347 -8.14 11.87 14.18
C ASP A 347 -6.74 11.28 14.30
N GLY A 348 -5.86 11.93 15.06
CA GLY A 348 -4.44 11.60 15.11
C GLY A 348 -3.67 12.15 13.92
N ILE A 349 -2.37 11.90 13.91
CA ILE A 349 -1.46 12.38 12.87
C ILE A 349 -0.82 11.25 12.09
N LEU A 350 -0.45 11.56 10.87
CA LEU A 350 0.30 10.76 9.94
C LEU A 350 1.58 11.50 9.55
N LEU A 351 2.71 10.84 9.72
CA LEU A 351 4.00 11.33 9.22
C LEU A 351 4.42 10.47 8.04
N GLN A 352 4.90 11.09 6.96
CA GLN A 352 5.31 10.38 5.74
C GLN A 352 6.45 11.10 5.01
N ILE A 353 7.24 10.32 4.28
CA ILE A 353 8.26 10.81 3.36
C ILE A 353 8.44 9.80 2.23
N PHE A 354 8.77 10.28 1.04
CA PHE A 354 8.91 9.48 -0.16
C PHE A 354 10.36 9.43 -0.63
N THR A 355 10.83 8.27 -1.07
CA THR A 355 12.11 8.18 -1.80
C THR A 355 11.96 8.80 -3.19
N THR A 356 13.07 9.11 -3.84
CA THR A 356 13.06 9.26 -5.30
C THR A 356 12.69 7.93 -5.94
N ASN A 357 12.41 7.91 -7.25
CA ASN A 357 12.23 6.66 -7.99
C ASN A 357 13.50 5.82 -7.87
N VAL A 358 13.37 4.58 -7.43
CA VAL A 358 14.51 3.70 -7.11
C VAL A 358 14.47 2.35 -7.83
N ILE A 359 13.32 1.97 -8.39
CA ILE A 359 13.12 0.76 -9.20
C ILE A 359 12.31 1.15 -10.44
N GLY A 360 12.97 1.62 -11.52
CA GLY A 360 12.24 2.28 -12.61
C GLY A 360 11.40 3.42 -12.05
N PRO A 361 10.09 3.53 -12.39
CA PRO A 361 9.23 4.58 -11.86
C PRO A 361 8.66 4.29 -10.47
N ILE A 362 9.10 3.21 -9.82
CA ILE A 362 8.61 2.78 -8.50
C ILE A 362 9.44 3.43 -7.40
N PHE A 363 8.78 3.85 -6.32
CA PHE A 363 9.40 4.42 -5.13
C PHE A 363 8.87 3.80 -3.83
N PHE A 364 9.48 4.14 -2.70
CA PHE A 364 9.02 3.76 -1.38
C PHE A 364 8.51 4.98 -0.61
N GLU A 365 7.49 4.74 0.19
CA GLU A 365 7.01 5.64 1.21
C GLU A 365 7.43 5.10 2.58
N ILE A 366 7.93 5.97 3.46
CA ILE A 366 8.12 5.66 4.88
C ILE A 366 7.03 6.38 5.64
N ILE A 367 6.26 5.64 6.45
CA ILE A 367 5.07 6.15 7.11
C ILE A 367 5.10 5.84 8.60
N GLN A 368 4.66 6.81 9.43
CA GLN A 368 4.36 6.58 10.84
C GLN A 368 2.96 7.10 11.16
N ARG A 369 2.11 6.18 11.61
CA ARG A 369 0.75 6.48 12.06
C ARG A 369 0.72 6.71 13.57
N ARG A 370 0.17 7.83 13.99
CA ARG A 370 -0.12 8.14 15.39
C ARG A 370 -1.61 8.42 15.55
N GLY A 371 -2.40 7.35 15.33
CA GLY A 371 -3.86 7.38 15.38
C GLY A 371 -4.55 7.68 14.05
N ASN A 372 -3.89 8.28 13.07
CA ASN A 372 -4.49 8.61 11.78
C ASN A 372 -4.43 7.41 10.82
N GLU A 373 -5.59 7.05 10.25
CA GLU A 373 -5.74 5.94 9.29
C GLU A 373 -5.85 6.43 7.82
N GLY A 374 -5.67 7.74 7.57
CA GLY A 374 -5.67 8.34 6.22
C GLY A 374 -4.43 7.97 5.40
N PHE A 375 -4.32 8.55 4.21
CA PHE A 375 -3.22 8.31 3.26
C PHE A 375 -2.43 9.60 2.96
N GLY A 376 -2.59 10.65 3.78
CA GLY A 376 -1.88 11.92 3.62
C GLY A 376 -2.52 12.84 2.57
N GLU A 377 -3.83 12.81 2.45
CA GLU A 377 -4.61 13.61 1.50
C GLU A 377 -4.32 15.10 1.61
N GLY A 378 -4.25 15.61 2.84
CA GLY A 378 -3.94 17.00 3.12
C GLY A 378 -2.52 17.39 2.69
N ASN A 379 -1.60 16.44 2.62
CA ASN A 379 -0.26 16.70 2.14
C ASN A 379 -0.20 16.98 0.64
N PHE A 380 -1.05 16.33 -0.18
CA PHE A 380 -1.10 16.58 -1.61
C PHE A 380 -1.41 18.06 -1.89
N GLN A 381 -2.51 18.57 -1.35
CA GLN A 381 -2.90 19.96 -1.54
C GLN A 381 -1.82 20.91 -1.01
N ALA A 382 -1.33 20.69 0.21
CA ALA A 382 -0.32 21.52 0.83
C ALA A 382 1.01 21.52 0.06
N LEU A 383 1.38 20.40 -0.54
CA LEU A 383 2.59 20.30 -1.36
C LEU A 383 2.46 21.12 -2.65
N PHE A 384 1.32 21.03 -3.33
CA PHE A 384 1.05 21.85 -4.53
C PHE A 384 1.13 23.33 -4.20
N GLU A 385 0.45 23.79 -3.17
CA GLU A 385 0.45 25.19 -2.73
C GLU A 385 1.87 25.66 -2.37
N SER A 386 2.64 24.83 -1.69
CA SER A 386 4.01 25.17 -1.27
C SER A 386 4.96 25.29 -2.46
N ILE A 387 4.83 24.46 -3.49
CA ILE A 387 5.63 24.54 -4.72
C ILE A 387 5.35 25.86 -5.44
N GLU A 388 4.09 26.28 -5.51
CA GLU A 388 3.74 27.57 -6.12
C GLU A 388 4.28 28.77 -5.34
N LEU A 389 4.16 28.74 -4.00
CA LEU A 389 4.74 29.78 -3.14
C LEU A 389 6.26 29.86 -3.31
N ASP A 390 6.95 28.74 -3.42
CA ASP A 390 8.38 28.70 -3.70
C ASP A 390 8.72 29.27 -5.08
N GLN A 391 7.92 28.97 -6.12
CA GLN A 391 8.06 29.55 -7.46
C GLN A 391 7.86 31.06 -7.44
N ILE A 392 6.85 31.58 -6.73
CA ILE A 392 6.63 33.01 -6.54
C ILE A 392 7.85 33.66 -5.85
N ARG A 393 8.34 33.07 -4.75
CA ARG A 393 9.52 33.59 -4.01
C ARG A 393 10.78 33.64 -4.90
N ARG A 394 10.94 32.72 -5.81
CA ARG A 394 12.06 32.68 -6.77
C ARG A 394 11.82 33.54 -8.02
N GLY A 395 10.64 34.18 -8.15
CA GLY A 395 10.29 35.02 -9.29
C GLY A 395 10.11 34.25 -10.62
N VAL A 396 9.68 32.98 -10.53
CA VAL A 396 9.41 32.11 -11.70
C VAL A 396 8.00 32.27 -12.22
N VAL A 397 7.05 32.60 -11.35
CA VAL A 397 5.64 32.92 -11.65
C VAL A 397 5.18 34.13 -10.89
#